data_61c46522b720822a514faf005ba60243
#
_entry.id   61c46522b720822a514faf005ba60243
#
_cell.length_a   1.000
_cell.length_b   1.000
_cell.length_c   1.000
_cell.angle_alpha   90.00
_cell.angle_beta   90.00
_cell.angle_gamma   90.00
#
_symmetry.space_group_name_H-M   'P 1'
#
loop_
_entity.id
_entity.type
_entity.pdbx_description
1 polymer ?
#
loop_
_entity_poly.entity_id
_entity_poly.type
_entity_poly.pdbx_seq_one_letter_code
_entity_poly.pdbx_strand_id
1 'polypeptide(L)'
;MPYRRLPNTDQARVRALKAAVEKGEMYNVRDLAITLKTLFEARNFLHRFEAAQIYYTQCYDNQSRASRKHQMNVKTARLYISHFIQVLNLAVLRDEIKVAHKELYGLPASNTVPDLLSEASLVEWGKKIIEGEQLRTTQGGIPIYNPTIARVKVHYDIFLESYERQKNYQALTNRSLDELAS
;
A
#
# COMPACT_ATOMS: atom_id res chain seq x y z
N MET A 1 5.79 48.09 17.17
CA MET A 1 6.43 46.84 17.64
C MET A 1 6.40 45.81 16.52
N PRO A 2 7.50 45.13 16.18
CA PRO A 2 7.45 44.12 15.17
C PRO A 2 6.56 42.96 15.62
N TYR A 3 5.56 42.65 14.82
CA TYR A 3 4.61 41.56 15.06
C TYR A 3 5.35 40.21 14.98
N ARG A 4 5.66 39.61 16.12
CA ARG A 4 6.25 38.25 16.14
C ARG A 4 5.16 37.24 15.82
N ARG A 5 5.22 36.67 14.62
CA ARG A 5 4.36 35.53 14.27
C ARG A 5 4.77 34.32 15.09
N LEU A 6 3.81 33.70 15.75
CA LEU A 6 4.03 32.42 16.40
C LEU A 6 4.37 31.35 15.34
N PRO A 7 5.21 30.36 15.67
CA PRO A 7 5.52 29.28 14.76
C PRO A 7 4.25 28.47 14.47
N ASN A 8 3.88 28.37 13.19
CA ASN A 8 2.64 27.75 12.74
C ASN A 8 2.86 26.37 12.07
N THR A 9 4.09 25.98 11.83
CA THR A 9 4.43 24.63 11.33
C THR A 9 5.13 23.83 12.42
N ASP A 10 4.99 22.50 12.37
CA ASP A 10 5.62 21.61 13.36
C ASP A 10 7.13 21.76 13.39
N GLN A 11 7.77 21.90 12.22
CA GLN A 11 9.20 22.18 12.15
C GLN A 11 9.59 23.51 12.80
N ALA A 12 8.77 24.55 12.64
CA ALA A 12 9.01 25.85 13.26
C ALA A 12 8.80 25.78 14.77
N ARG A 13 7.79 25.03 15.23
CA ARG A 13 7.52 24.77 16.65
C ARG A 13 8.68 24.02 17.32
N VAL A 14 9.16 22.96 16.67
CA VAL A 14 10.32 22.18 17.17
C VAL A 14 11.57 23.06 17.26
N ARG A 15 11.86 23.84 16.22
CA ARG A 15 13.02 24.76 16.25
C ARG A 15 12.92 25.80 17.37
N ALA A 16 11.72 26.37 17.54
CA ALA A 16 11.50 27.34 18.63
C ALA A 16 11.66 26.68 20.00
N LEU A 17 11.15 25.47 20.19
CA LEU A 17 11.26 24.74 21.45
C LEU A 17 12.70 24.31 21.73
N LYS A 18 13.44 23.83 20.72
CA LYS A 18 14.88 23.55 20.84
C LYS A 18 15.66 24.78 21.29
N ALA A 19 15.48 25.89 20.62
CA ALA A 19 16.16 27.13 20.98
C ALA A 19 15.81 27.62 22.40
N ALA A 20 14.56 27.40 22.84
CA ALA A 20 14.15 27.74 24.21
C ALA A 20 14.80 26.83 25.26
N VAL A 21 14.87 25.52 24.99
CA VAL A 21 15.52 24.56 25.89
C VAL A 21 17.03 24.82 25.97
N GLU A 22 17.71 24.98 24.83
CA GLU A 22 19.14 25.27 24.77
C GLU A 22 19.50 26.57 25.53
N LYS A 23 18.73 27.64 25.32
CA LYS A 23 18.93 28.88 26.05
C LYS A 23 18.63 28.72 27.55
N GLY A 24 17.59 27.97 27.91
CA GLY A 24 17.28 27.70 29.31
C GLY A 24 18.41 26.95 30.04
N GLU A 25 19.19 26.13 29.34
CA GLU A 25 20.35 25.43 29.89
C GLU A 25 21.60 26.32 30.07
N MET A 26 21.72 27.40 29.27
CA MET A 26 22.85 28.31 29.30
C MET A 26 22.78 29.34 30.45
N TYR A 27 21.59 29.60 30.97
CA TYR A 27 21.36 30.64 31.97
C TYR A 27 21.15 30.03 33.37
N ASN A 28 21.55 30.80 34.40
CA ASN A 28 21.30 30.39 35.76
C ASN A 28 19.79 30.44 36.05
N VAL A 29 19.27 29.46 36.77
CA VAL A 29 17.83 29.34 37.10
C VAL A 29 17.23 30.60 37.69
N ARG A 30 18.03 31.40 38.43
CA ARG A 30 17.58 32.66 39.04
C ARG A 30 17.34 33.79 38.04
N ASP A 31 17.93 33.68 36.83
CA ASP A 31 17.87 34.68 35.77
C ASP A 31 16.83 34.32 34.70
N LEU A 32 16.19 33.17 34.83
CA LEU A 32 15.18 32.70 33.90
C LEU A 32 13.77 33.14 34.33
N ALA A 33 13.00 33.63 33.36
CA ALA A 33 11.57 33.98 33.58
C ALA A 33 10.66 32.72 33.66
N ILE A 34 11.24 31.52 33.62
CA ILE A 34 10.54 30.23 33.65
C ILE A 34 11.05 29.34 34.79
N THR A 35 10.20 28.48 35.33
CA THR A 35 10.56 27.57 36.41
C THR A 35 11.37 26.36 35.86
N LEU A 36 12.17 25.74 36.72
CA LEU A 36 12.87 24.48 36.40
C LEU A 36 11.88 23.40 35.95
N LYS A 37 10.70 23.36 36.56
CA LYS A 37 9.64 22.41 36.19
C LYS A 37 9.21 22.63 34.74
N THR A 38 8.94 23.86 34.34
CA THR A 38 8.55 24.20 32.96
C THR A 38 9.64 23.86 31.96
N LEU A 39 10.91 24.12 32.30
CA LEU A 39 12.05 23.74 31.44
C LEU A 39 12.16 22.22 31.27
N PHE A 40 11.98 21.46 32.33
CA PHE A 40 12.00 20.00 32.32
C PHE A 40 10.83 19.44 31.50
N GLU A 41 9.63 19.98 31.66
CA GLU A 41 8.44 19.61 30.87
C GLU A 41 8.66 19.90 29.38
N ALA A 42 9.20 21.07 29.04
CA ALA A 42 9.53 21.44 27.66
C ALA A 42 10.55 20.48 27.02
N ARG A 43 11.60 20.07 27.77
CA ARG A 43 12.59 19.10 27.31
C ARG A 43 11.96 17.72 27.07
N ASN A 44 11.16 17.24 28.00
CA ASN A 44 10.50 15.95 27.88
C ASN A 44 9.52 15.95 26.69
N PHE A 45 8.76 17.02 26.53
CA PHE A 45 7.86 17.18 25.40
C PHE A 45 8.64 17.18 24.07
N LEU A 46 9.72 17.94 23.97
CA LEU A 46 10.57 17.98 22.79
C LEU A 46 11.10 16.58 22.43
N HIS A 47 11.59 15.85 23.42
CA HIS A 47 12.12 14.51 23.21
C HIS A 47 11.03 13.52 22.71
N ARG A 48 9.84 13.57 23.30
CA ARG A 48 8.69 12.76 22.86
C ARG A 48 8.23 13.12 21.45
N PHE A 49 8.18 14.42 21.16
CA PHE A 49 7.77 14.89 19.85
C PHE A 49 8.77 14.47 18.74
N GLU A 50 10.07 14.59 19.01
CA GLU A 50 11.10 14.15 18.08
C GLU A 50 11.03 12.63 17.82
N ALA A 51 10.81 11.84 18.86
CA ALA A 51 10.65 10.40 18.74
C ALA A 51 9.40 10.04 17.89
N ALA A 52 8.27 10.70 18.13
CA ALA A 52 7.05 10.53 17.35
C ALA A 52 7.23 10.94 15.88
N GLN A 53 7.96 12.02 15.61
CA GLN A 53 8.27 12.47 14.26
C GLN A 53 9.15 11.49 13.49
N ILE A 54 10.18 10.92 14.15
CA ILE A 54 11.02 9.87 13.56
C ILE A 54 10.17 8.64 13.23
N TYR A 55 9.33 8.22 14.16
CA TYR A 55 8.45 7.06 13.97
C TYR A 55 7.48 7.27 12.79
N TYR A 56 6.82 8.42 12.72
CA TYR A 56 5.96 8.77 11.60
C TYR A 56 6.71 8.73 10.27
N THR A 57 7.90 9.32 10.19
CA THR A 57 8.73 9.31 8.98
C THR A 57 9.05 7.89 8.54
N GLN A 58 9.42 7.00 9.48
CA GLN A 58 9.69 5.59 9.19
C GLN A 58 8.44 4.87 8.65
N CYS A 59 7.29 5.09 9.28
CA CYS A 59 6.02 4.50 8.82
C CYS A 59 5.66 4.96 7.40
N TYR A 60 5.80 6.26 7.13
CA TYR A 60 5.54 6.85 5.82
C TYR A 60 6.49 6.33 4.73
N ASP A 61 7.78 6.22 5.02
CA ASP A 61 8.77 5.68 4.08
C ASP A 61 8.50 4.20 3.77
N ASN A 62 8.14 3.41 4.79
CA ASN A 62 7.78 2.00 4.61
C ASN A 62 6.52 1.86 3.76
N GLN A 63 5.50 2.67 4.01
CA GLN A 63 4.28 2.72 3.20
C GLN A 63 4.59 3.09 1.76
N SER A 64 5.41 4.10 1.52
CA SER A 64 5.78 4.56 0.17
C SER A 64 6.50 3.48 -0.63
N ARG A 65 7.46 2.77 0.00
CA ARG A 65 8.17 1.65 -0.64
C ARG A 65 7.24 0.48 -0.95
N ALA A 66 6.40 0.12 0.01
CA ALA A 66 5.41 -0.94 -0.17
C ALA A 66 4.40 -0.60 -1.27
N SER A 67 3.97 0.66 -1.37
CA SER A 67 3.07 1.14 -2.42
C SER A 67 3.67 1.00 -3.81
N ARG A 68 4.93 1.37 -4.00
CA ARG A 68 5.63 1.20 -5.28
C ARG A 68 5.72 -0.27 -5.69
N LYS A 69 6.09 -1.14 -4.75
CA LYS A 69 6.16 -2.58 -4.99
C LYS A 69 4.79 -3.17 -5.31
N HIS A 70 3.76 -2.73 -4.58
CA HIS A 70 2.39 -3.14 -4.84
C HIS A 70 1.92 -2.76 -6.24
N GLN A 71 2.17 -1.53 -6.69
CA GLN A 71 1.82 -1.10 -8.05
C GLN A 71 2.48 -1.95 -9.13
N MET A 72 3.74 -2.38 -8.93
CA MET A 72 4.40 -3.32 -9.83
C MET A 72 3.71 -4.69 -9.82
N ASN A 73 3.33 -5.20 -8.65
CA ASN A 73 2.62 -6.46 -8.52
C ASN A 73 1.24 -6.43 -9.19
N VAL A 74 0.50 -5.32 -9.02
CA VAL A 74 -0.78 -5.08 -9.72
C VAL A 74 -0.61 -5.12 -11.23
N LYS A 75 0.39 -4.42 -11.74
CA LYS A 75 0.69 -4.37 -13.18
C LYS A 75 1.02 -5.75 -13.74
N THR A 76 1.84 -6.50 -13.03
CA THR A 76 2.24 -7.86 -13.45
C THR A 76 1.07 -8.84 -13.39
N ALA A 77 0.29 -8.84 -12.30
CA ALA A 77 -0.89 -9.70 -12.19
C ALA A 77 -1.92 -9.40 -13.30
N ARG A 78 -2.18 -8.12 -13.56
CA ARG A 78 -3.07 -7.68 -14.65
C ARG A 78 -2.59 -8.20 -16.01
N LEU A 79 -1.30 -8.10 -16.28
CA LEU A 79 -0.70 -8.60 -17.52
C LEU A 79 -0.94 -10.11 -17.68
N TYR A 80 -0.64 -10.91 -16.68
CA TYR A 80 -0.78 -12.36 -16.76
C TYR A 80 -2.23 -12.83 -16.83
N ILE A 81 -3.13 -12.21 -16.09
CA ILE A 81 -4.57 -12.52 -16.12
C ILE A 81 -5.17 -12.15 -17.49
N SER A 82 -4.90 -10.95 -18.00
CA SER A 82 -5.39 -10.51 -19.30
C SER A 82 -4.84 -11.37 -20.43
N HIS A 83 -3.56 -11.71 -20.38
CA HIS A 83 -2.92 -12.56 -21.37
C HIS A 83 -3.50 -13.98 -21.37
N PHE A 84 -3.74 -14.56 -20.20
CA PHE A 84 -4.40 -15.86 -20.10
C PHE A 84 -5.79 -15.84 -20.74
N ILE A 85 -6.60 -14.81 -20.47
CA ILE A 85 -7.94 -14.68 -21.06
C ILE A 85 -7.84 -14.54 -22.59
N GLN A 86 -6.88 -13.79 -23.09
CA GLN A 86 -6.68 -13.64 -24.54
C GLN A 86 -6.29 -14.98 -25.19
N VAL A 87 -5.38 -15.74 -24.58
CA VAL A 87 -4.98 -17.07 -25.07
C VAL A 87 -6.17 -18.05 -25.03
N LEU A 88 -6.97 -18.02 -23.97
CA LEU A 88 -8.21 -18.79 -23.88
C LEU A 88 -9.18 -18.43 -25.02
N ASN A 89 -9.41 -17.16 -25.27
CA ASN A 89 -10.26 -16.68 -26.34
C ASN A 89 -9.76 -17.13 -27.73
N LEU A 90 -8.45 -17.09 -27.95
CA LEU A 90 -7.83 -17.58 -29.18
C LEU A 90 -7.96 -19.10 -29.34
N ALA A 91 -7.84 -19.86 -28.26
CA ALA A 91 -8.07 -21.30 -28.28
C ALA A 91 -9.53 -21.65 -28.62
N VAL A 92 -10.49 -20.86 -28.16
CA VAL A 92 -11.89 -21.00 -28.56
C VAL A 92 -12.11 -20.67 -30.03
N LEU A 93 -11.48 -19.62 -30.55
CA LEU A 93 -11.56 -19.26 -31.97
C LEU A 93 -10.96 -20.31 -32.89
N ARG A 94 -9.96 -21.08 -32.42
CA ARG A 94 -9.35 -22.19 -33.15
C ARG A 94 -10.08 -23.53 -32.97
N ASP A 95 -11.24 -23.53 -32.34
CA ASP A 95 -12.01 -24.71 -31.99
C ASP A 95 -11.28 -25.76 -31.12
N GLU A 96 -10.20 -25.33 -30.45
CA GLU A 96 -9.45 -26.18 -29.51
C GLU A 96 -10.19 -26.31 -28.16
N ILE A 97 -10.98 -25.32 -27.81
CA ILE A 97 -11.82 -25.27 -26.61
C ILE A 97 -13.23 -24.86 -27.03
N LYS A 98 -14.25 -25.59 -26.54
CA LYS A 98 -15.65 -25.25 -26.82
C LYS A 98 -16.07 -23.94 -26.15
N VAL A 99 -16.85 -23.12 -26.82
CA VAL A 99 -17.39 -21.84 -26.31
C VAL A 99 -18.12 -22.03 -24.97
N ALA A 100 -18.87 -23.12 -24.80
CA ALA A 100 -19.57 -23.43 -23.55
C ALA A 100 -18.64 -23.53 -22.32
N HIS A 101 -17.38 -23.92 -22.49
CA HIS A 101 -16.41 -23.97 -21.40
C HIS A 101 -16.02 -22.60 -20.84
N LYS A 102 -16.31 -21.52 -21.56
CA LYS A 102 -16.06 -20.15 -21.04
C LYS A 102 -16.92 -19.83 -19.81
N GLU A 103 -18.06 -20.47 -19.65
CA GLU A 103 -18.91 -20.33 -18.46
C GLU A 103 -18.19 -20.75 -17.16
N LEU A 104 -17.28 -21.73 -17.24
CA LEU A 104 -16.49 -22.17 -16.09
C LEU A 104 -15.60 -21.07 -15.51
N TYR A 105 -15.24 -20.09 -16.36
CA TYR A 105 -14.44 -18.93 -15.97
C TYR A 105 -15.30 -17.69 -15.70
N GLY A 106 -16.61 -17.78 -15.86
CA GLY A 106 -17.51 -16.63 -15.80
C GLY A 106 -17.32 -15.62 -16.95
N LEU A 107 -16.70 -16.08 -18.05
CA LEU A 107 -16.44 -15.25 -19.23
C LEU A 107 -17.64 -15.28 -20.20
N PRO A 108 -17.93 -14.15 -20.88
CA PRO A 108 -18.96 -14.11 -21.91
C PRO A 108 -18.56 -14.93 -23.14
N ALA A 109 -19.54 -15.31 -23.96
CA ALA A 109 -19.30 -15.99 -25.23
C ALA A 109 -18.51 -15.14 -26.24
N SER A 110 -18.56 -13.81 -26.10
CA SER A 110 -17.76 -12.86 -26.88
C SER A 110 -16.26 -12.99 -26.54
N ASN A 111 -15.38 -12.60 -27.46
CA ASN A 111 -13.94 -12.65 -27.25
C ASN A 111 -13.37 -11.38 -26.57
N THR A 112 -14.19 -10.70 -25.78
CA THR A 112 -13.79 -9.52 -25.03
C THR A 112 -13.06 -9.88 -23.75
N VAL A 113 -12.04 -9.11 -23.41
CA VAL A 113 -11.39 -9.18 -22.11
C VAL A 113 -12.17 -8.29 -21.14
N PRO A 114 -12.53 -8.77 -19.95
CA PRO A 114 -13.22 -7.95 -18.95
C PRO A 114 -12.36 -6.78 -18.49
N ASP A 115 -13.00 -5.80 -17.87
CA ASP A 115 -12.29 -4.68 -17.26
C ASP A 115 -11.49 -5.16 -16.03
N LEU A 116 -10.17 -4.97 -16.09
CA LEU A 116 -9.20 -5.33 -15.06
C LEU A 116 -8.52 -4.09 -14.45
N LEU A 117 -9.09 -2.89 -14.62
CA LEU A 117 -8.46 -1.65 -14.17
C LEU A 117 -8.46 -1.50 -12.65
N SER A 118 -9.56 -1.86 -11.98
CA SER A 118 -9.63 -1.79 -10.52
C SER A 118 -8.95 -3.00 -9.87
N GLU A 119 -8.38 -2.79 -8.69
CA GLU A 119 -7.78 -3.89 -7.91
C GLU A 119 -8.84 -4.91 -7.45
N ALA A 120 -10.05 -4.44 -7.10
CA ALA A 120 -11.16 -5.32 -6.75
C ALA A 120 -11.56 -6.23 -7.93
N SER A 121 -11.64 -5.69 -9.13
CA SER A 121 -11.88 -6.44 -10.36
C SER A 121 -10.78 -7.47 -10.63
N LEU A 122 -9.53 -7.07 -10.39
CA LEU A 122 -8.37 -7.95 -10.56
C LEU A 122 -8.38 -9.13 -9.58
N VAL A 123 -8.79 -8.89 -8.32
CA VAL A 123 -8.99 -9.95 -7.31
C VAL A 123 -10.06 -10.94 -7.76
N GLU A 124 -11.20 -10.44 -8.20
CA GLU A 124 -12.33 -11.27 -8.62
C GLU A 124 -11.99 -12.10 -9.86
N TRP A 125 -11.46 -11.47 -10.92
CA TRP A 125 -11.14 -12.16 -12.16
C TRP A 125 -9.98 -13.12 -12.03
N GLY A 126 -8.96 -12.80 -11.24
CA GLY A 126 -7.87 -13.73 -10.97
C GLY A 126 -8.36 -15.02 -10.32
N LYS A 127 -9.26 -14.91 -9.34
CA LYS A 127 -9.91 -16.06 -8.70
C LYS A 127 -10.72 -16.88 -9.71
N LYS A 128 -11.60 -16.24 -10.47
CA LYS A 128 -12.46 -16.91 -11.47
C LYS A 128 -11.64 -17.67 -12.52
N ILE A 129 -10.56 -17.06 -13.02
CA ILE A 129 -9.69 -17.69 -14.03
C ILE A 129 -8.96 -18.91 -13.47
N ILE A 130 -8.44 -18.83 -12.26
CA ILE A 130 -7.74 -19.95 -11.62
C ILE A 130 -8.69 -21.10 -11.34
N GLU A 131 -9.86 -20.83 -10.75
CA GLU A 131 -10.88 -21.84 -10.46
C GLU A 131 -11.45 -22.46 -11.74
N GLY A 132 -11.73 -21.64 -12.76
CA GLY A 132 -12.25 -22.10 -14.04
C GLY A 132 -11.28 -23.03 -14.77
N GLU A 133 -10.00 -22.70 -14.83
CA GLU A 133 -8.99 -23.57 -15.47
C GLU A 133 -8.80 -24.87 -14.70
N GLN A 134 -8.78 -24.80 -13.37
CA GLN A 134 -8.69 -25.99 -12.54
C GLN A 134 -9.90 -26.91 -12.77
N LEU A 135 -11.11 -26.36 -12.84
CA LEU A 135 -12.32 -27.13 -13.08
C LEU A 135 -12.31 -27.76 -14.48
N ARG A 136 -11.98 -26.97 -15.52
CA ARG A 136 -11.94 -27.45 -16.90
C ARG A 136 -10.89 -28.58 -17.10
N THR A 137 -9.70 -28.44 -16.52
CA THR A 137 -8.66 -29.45 -16.61
C THR A 137 -8.99 -30.71 -15.82
N THR A 138 -9.66 -30.59 -14.68
CA THR A 138 -10.17 -31.74 -13.91
C THR A 138 -11.23 -32.51 -14.71
N GLN A 139 -11.99 -31.87 -15.57
CA GLN A 139 -12.95 -32.51 -16.49
C GLN A 139 -12.28 -33.10 -17.75
N GLY A 140 -10.97 -33.15 -17.81
CA GLY A 140 -10.19 -33.74 -18.92
C GLY A 140 -9.79 -32.75 -20.02
N GLY A 141 -10.00 -31.44 -19.80
CA GLY A 141 -9.53 -30.40 -20.72
C GLY A 141 -8.01 -30.31 -20.75
N ILE A 142 -7.44 -30.04 -21.93
CA ILE A 142 -6.00 -29.78 -22.08
C ILE A 142 -5.65 -28.42 -21.45
N PRO A 143 -4.68 -28.34 -20.52
CA PRO A 143 -4.30 -27.09 -19.91
C PRO A 143 -3.83 -26.05 -20.93
N ILE A 144 -4.19 -24.78 -20.69
CA ILE A 144 -3.67 -23.67 -21.48
C ILE A 144 -2.17 -23.54 -21.18
N TYR A 145 -1.43 -23.37 -22.26
CA TYR A 145 0.01 -23.18 -22.24
C TYR A 145 0.36 -21.75 -22.68
N ASN A 146 1.30 -21.14 -21.98
CA ASN A 146 1.87 -19.82 -22.26
C ASN A 146 0.84 -18.65 -22.32
N PRO A 147 0.41 -18.15 -21.13
CA PRO A 147 0.89 -18.56 -19.81
C PRO A 147 0.17 -19.78 -19.26
N THR A 148 0.85 -20.58 -18.45
CA THR A 148 0.19 -21.62 -17.67
C THR A 148 -0.58 -21.01 -16.51
N ILE A 149 -1.64 -21.68 -16.05
CA ILE A 149 -2.41 -21.23 -14.90
C ILE A 149 -1.57 -21.18 -13.62
N ALA A 150 -0.59 -22.07 -13.48
CA ALA A 150 0.35 -22.04 -12.36
C ALA A 150 1.14 -20.75 -12.31
N ARG A 151 1.57 -20.25 -13.47
CA ARG A 151 2.29 -18.97 -13.56
C ARG A 151 1.40 -17.77 -13.27
N VAL A 152 0.17 -17.78 -13.77
CA VAL A 152 -0.85 -16.78 -13.42
C VAL A 152 -1.09 -16.75 -11.92
N LYS A 153 -1.25 -17.94 -11.30
CA LYS A 153 -1.48 -18.08 -9.86
C LYS A 153 -0.34 -17.48 -9.02
N VAL A 154 0.91 -17.73 -9.40
CA VAL A 154 2.07 -17.14 -8.68
C VAL A 154 2.00 -15.62 -8.65
N HIS A 155 1.76 -14.97 -9.78
CA HIS A 155 1.68 -13.51 -9.84
C HIS A 155 0.42 -12.96 -9.16
N TYR A 156 -0.69 -13.71 -9.22
CA TYR A 156 -1.91 -13.37 -8.52
C TYR A 156 -1.74 -13.45 -6.99
N ASP A 157 -1.10 -14.49 -6.47
CA ASP A 157 -0.85 -14.66 -5.04
C ASP A 157 0.09 -13.56 -4.51
N ILE A 158 1.13 -13.20 -5.26
CA ILE A 158 2.03 -12.07 -4.93
C ILE A 158 1.25 -10.75 -4.87
N PHE A 159 0.35 -10.53 -5.82
CA PHE A 159 -0.53 -9.36 -5.82
C PHE A 159 -1.45 -9.34 -4.59
N LEU A 160 -2.13 -10.43 -4.27
CA LEU A 160 -3.02 -10.52 -3.11
C LEU A 160 -2.29 -10.24 -1.80
N GLU A 161 -1.11 -10.81 -1.63
CA GLU A 161 -0.29 -10.59 -0.43
C GLU A 161 0.08 -9.11 -0.28
N SER A 162 0.51 -8.45 -1.36
CA SER A 162 0.82 -7.02 -1.32
C SER A 162 -0.43 -6.15 -1.13
N TYR A 163 -1.57 -6.55 -1.65
CA TYR A 163 -2.86 -5.88 -1.49
C TYR A 163 -3.29 -5.82 -0.02
N GLU A 164 -3.15 -6.92 0.72
CA GLU A 164 -3.45 -6.97 2.14
C GLU A 164 -2.43 -6.18 2.98
N ARG A 165 -1.15 -6.27 2.65
CA ARG A 165 -0.08 -5.51 3.33
C ARG A 165 -0.25 -3.99 3.19
N GLN A 166 -0.74 -3.49 2.06
CA GLN A 166 -0.99 -2.07 1.87
C GLN A 166 -1.97 -1.50 2.89
N LYS A 167 -3.01 -2.23 3.20
CA LYS A 167 -3.99 -1.82 4.23
C LYS A 167 -3.33 -1.68 5.60
N ASN A 168 -2.43 -2.61 5.94
CA ASN A 168 -1.71 -2.58 7.22
C ASN A 168 -0.74 -1.39 7.32
N TYR A 169 0.03 -1.12 6.26
CA TYR A 169 0.95 0.03 6.24
C TYR A 169 0.20 1.36 6.34
N GLN A 170 -0.91 1.49 5.64
CA GLN A 170 -1.74 2.69 5.72
C GLN A 170 -2.31 2.90 7.13
N ALA A 171 -2.79 1.84 7.77
CA ALA A 171 -3.29 1.89 9.14
C ALA A 171 -2.20 2.31 10.14
N LEU A 172 -0.97 1.78 9.99
CA LEU A 172 0.17 2.17 10.83
C LEU A 172 0.57 3.64 10.64
N THR A 173 0.61 4.11 9.39
CA THR A 173 0.94 5.51 9.09
C THR A 173 -0.12 6.46 9.66
N ASN A 174 -1.40 6.15 9.51
CA ASN A 174 -2.47 6.96 10.07
C ASN A 174 -2.37 7.02 11.61
N ARG A 175 -2.16 5.88 12.26
CA ARG A 175 -1.99 5.84 13.73
C ARG A 175 -0.77 6.65 14.19
N SER A 176 0.36 6.55 13.49
CA SER A 176 1.56 7.33 13.83
C SER A 176 1.38 8.83 13.62
N LEU A 177 0.51 9.23 12.68
CA LEU A 177 0.13 10.63 12.47
C LEU A 177 -0.75 11.13 13.61
N ASP A 178 -1.69 10.32 14.08
CA ASP A 178 -2.55 10.67 15.22
C ASP A 178 -1.72 10.83 16.52
N GLU A 179 -0.73 9.97 16.74
CA GLU A 179 0.22 10.10 17.86
C GLU A 179 1.07 11.37 17.77
N LEU A 180 1.42 11.81 16.57
CA LEU A 180 2.16 13.06 16.36
C LEU A 180 1.29 14.30 16.64
N ALA A 181 -0.01 14.20 16.40
CA ALA A 181 -0.98 15.30 16.59
C ALA A 181 -1.47 15.41 18.05
N SER A 182 -1.35 14.40 18.87
CA SER A 182 -1.73 14.37 20.29
C SER A 182 -0.64 14.87 21.22
#